data_694f5c800c72f2e165a063c1a5df61a8
#
_entry.id   694f5c800c72f2e165a063c1a5df61a8
#
_cell.length_a   1.000
_cell.length_b   1.000
_cell.length_c   1.000
_cell.angle_alpha   90.00
_cell.angle_beta   90.00
_cell.angle_gamma   90.00
#
_symmetry.space_group_name_H-M   'P 1'
#
loop_
_entity.id
_entity.type
_entity.pdbx_description
1 polymer ?
#
loop_
_entity_poly.entity_id
_entity_poly.type
_entity_poly.pdbx_seq_one_letter_code
_entity_poly.pdbx_strand_id
1 'polypeptide(L)'
;GATFLKLMEEAQEETVYTMLPAFESDTGFELSDTLKALGMPLAFDKDQAEFPGIFEESDVPVWIGRVLHKTHICVDARGTKAGAATVVEIMTESAAPQDPDEEPKEVYLDRPFVYAIVEDDTNLPVFIGTVEDIGK
;
A
#
# COMPACT_ATOMS: atom_id res chain seq x y z
N GLY A 1 -13.47 1.31 2.15
CA GLY A 1 -13.41 -0.17 2.19
C GLY A 1 -14.41 -0.81 1.23
N ALA A 2 -15.71 -0.66 1.48
CA ALA A 2 -16.74 -1.36 0.67
C ALA A 2 -16.70 -1.01 -0.83
N THR A 3 -16.44 0.24 -1.19
CA THR A 3 -16.33 0.65 -2.61
C THR A 3 -15.11 0.04 -3.29
N PHE A 4 -13.99 -0.05 -2.59
CA PHE A 4 -12.76 -0.67 -3.11
C PHE A 4 -12.97 -2.15 -3.39
N LEU A 5 -13.50 -2.91 -2.41
CA LEU A 5 -13.78 -4.33 -2.59
C LEU A 5 -14.74 -4.59 -3.76
N LYS A 6 -15.79 -3.77 -3.88
CA LYS A 6 -16.72 -3.87 -5.00
C LYS A 6 -16.03 -3.65 -6.36
N LEU A 7 -15.13 -2.67 -6.47
CA LEU A 7 -14.38 -2.43 -7.70
C LEU A 7 -13.46 -3.60 -8.06
N MET A 8 -12.85 -4.26 -7.05
CA MET A 8 -12.01 -5.45 -7.27
C MET A 8 -12.85 -6.65 -7.73
N GLU A 9 -14.03 -6.86 -7.12
CA GLU A 9 -14.95 -7.94 -7.49
C GLU A 9 -15.58 -7.78 -8.89
N GLU A 10 -15.80 -6.54 -9.32
CA GLU A 10 -16.38 -6.19 -10.63
C GLU A 10 -15.33 -6.05 -11.74
N ALA A 11 -14.03 -6.15 -11.41
CA ALA A 11 -12.95 -6.03 -12.38
C ALA A 11 -13.02 -7.20 -13.41
N GLN A 12 -12.80 -6.86 -14.66
CA GLN A 12 -12.76 -7.83 -15.78
C GLN A 12 -11.37 -7.82 -16.40
N GLU A 13 -10.92 -8.98 -16.87
CA GLU A 13 -9.68 -9.08 -17.63
C GLU A 13 -9.89 -8.45 -19.02
N GLU A 14 -9.11 -7.41 -19.29
CA GLU A 14 -9.11 -6.71 -20.58
C GLU A 14 -7.68 -6.32 -20.98
N THR A 15 -7.43 -6.20 -22.27
CA THR A 15 -6.14 -5.67 -22.74
C THR A 15 -6.14 -4.15 -22.59
N VAL A 16 -5.20 -3.64 -21.79
CA VAL A 16 -5.07 -2.22 -21.51
C VAL A 16 -3.65 -1.75 -21.78
N TYR A 17 -3.49 -0.73 -22.61
CA TYR A 17 -2.23 0.02 -22.73
C TYR A 17 -2.15 1.05 -21.60
N THR A 18 -1.22 0.85 -20.68
CA THR A 18 -1.05 1.75 -19.53
C THR A 18 0.27 2.50 -19.65
N MET A 19 0.23 3.82 -19.53
CA MET A 19 1.41 4.65 -19.31
C MET A 19 1.47 5.09 -17.86
N LEU A 20 2.40 4.47 -17.10
CA LEU A 20 2.67 4.76 -15.71
C LEU A 20 3.97 5.57 -15.61
N PRO A 21 3.98 6.77 -14.99
CA PRO A 21 5.21 7.51 -14.78
C PRO A 21 6.10 6.80 -13.75
N ALA A 22 7.42 6.92 -13.92
CA ALA A 22 8.34 6.57 -12.86
C ALA A 22 8.23 7.60 -11.73
N PHE A 23 8.12 7.14 -10.48
CA PHE A 23 8.06 8.02 -9.31
C PHE A 23 8.71 7.38 -8.09
N GLU A 24 9.10 8.23 -7.16
CA GLU A 24 9.61 7.85 -5.85
C GLU A 24 8.93 8.71 -4.78
N SER A 25 8.54 8.10 -3.68
CA SER A 25 7.88 8.81 -2.58
C SER A 25 8.32 8.27 -1.23
N ASP A 26 8.71 9.21 -0.37
CA ASP A 26 8.98 8.99 1.05
C ASP A 26 7.92 9.69 1.88
N THR A 27 7.27 8.95 2.76
CA THR A 27 6.24 9.51 3.62
C THR A 27 6.44 9.08 5.07
N GLY A 28 6.14 9.97 6.02
CA GLY A 28 6.25 9.68 7.43
C GLY A 28 5.06 10.25 8.19
N PHE A 29 4.47 9.41 9.04
CA PHE A 29 3.34 9.76 9.89
C PHE A 29 3.65 9.44 11.36
N GLU A 30 3.13 10.27 12.25
CA GLU A 30 3.00 9.96 13.66
C GLU A 30 1.58 9.40 13.87
N LEU A 31 1.48 8.12 14.27
CA LEU A 31 0.22 7.38 14.29
C LEU A 31 -0.39 7.21 15.68
N SER A 32 0.22 7.72 16.74
CA SER A 32 -0.23 7.47 18.12
C SER A 32 -1.68 7.87 18.35
N ASP A 33 -2.09 9.06 17.91
CA ASP A 33 -3.46 9.52 18.10
C ASP A 33 -4.45 8.77 17.20
N THR A 34 -4.03 8.41 16.00
CA THR A 34 -4.84 7.57 15.09
C THR A 34 -5.08 6.19 15.72
N LEU A 35 -4.05 5.54 16.27
CA LEU A 35 -4.18 4.22 16.89
C LEU A 35 -5.03 4.27 18.17
N LYS A 36 -4.91 5.31 18.97
CA LYS A 36 -5.82 5.54 20.13
C LYS A 36 -7.27 5.64 19.66
N ALA A 37 -7.55 6.41 18.62
CA ALA A 37 -8.88 6.57 18.04
C ALA A 37 -9.45 5.28 17.43
N LEU A 38 -8.58 4.43 16.91
CA LEU A 38 -8.91 3.11 16.35
C LEU A 38 -9.12 2.01 17.41
N GLY A 39 -9.03 2.35 18.72
CA GLY A 39 -9.35 1.43 19.81
C GLY A 39 -8.17 0.91 20.61
N MET A 40 -6.99 1.54 20.50
CA MET A 40 -5.79 1.19 21.29
C MET A 40 -5.42 2.23 22.38
N PRO A 41 -6.34 2.90 23.09
CA PRO A 41 -5.96 3.94 24.03
C PRO A 41 -5.12 3.41 25.20
N LEU A 42 -5.40 2.20 25.69
CA LEU A 42 -4.75 1.61 26.86
C LEU A 42 -3.25 1.38 26.64
N ALA A 43 -2.83 1.00 25.45
CA ALA A 43 -1.42 0.76 25.12
C ALA A 43 -0.54 2.01 25.28
N PHE A 44 -1.13 3.20 25.25
CA PHE A 44 -0.47 4.50 25.40
C PHE A 44 -0.64 5.09 26.81
N ASP A 45 -1.39 4.43 27.69
CA ASP A 45 -1.63 4.89 29.05
C ASP A 45 -0.56 4.32 29.98
N LYS A 46 0.18 5.22 30.66
CA LYS A 46 1.27 4.85 31.57
C LYS A 46 0.84 3.92 32.71
N ASP A 47 -0.41 4.05 33.17
CA ASP A 47 -0.89 3.37 34.36
C ASP A 47 -1.75 2.13 34.02
N GLN A 48 -2.10 1.94 32.74
CA GLN A 48 -3.00 0.88 32.27
C GLN A 48 -2.42 -0.01 31.16
N ALA A 49 -1.26 0.35 30.61
CA ALA A 49 -0.63 -0.45 29.55
C ALA A 49 -0.07 -1.76 30.10
N GLU A 50 -0.38 -2.86 29.43
CA GLU A 50 0.10 -4.20 29.76
C GLU A 50 0.71 -4.86 28.52
N PHE A 51 1.97 -5.29 28.62
CA PHE A 51 2.71 -5.96 27.53
C PHE A 51 3.32 -7.29 27.97
N PRO A 52 2.51 -8.27 28.44
CA PRO A 52 3.02 -9.49 29.04
C PRO A 52 3.76 -10.42 28.06
N GLY A 53 3.59 -10.21 26.74
CA GLY A 53 4.30 -10.97 25.71
C GLY A 53 5.64 -10.39 25.29
N ILE A 54 6.00 -9.18 25.76
CA ILE A 54 7.25 -8.48 25.39
C ILE A 54 8.17 -8.36 26.60
N PHE A 55 7.59 -8.14 27.77
CA PHE A 55 8.33 -7.96 29.02
C PHE A 55 7.87 -9.00 30.04
N GLU A 56 8.82 -9.66 30.69
CA GLU A 56 8.54 -10.42 31.93
C GLU A 56 8.10 -9.42 33.00
N GLU A 57 7.43 -9.90 34.06
CA GLU A 57 6.96 -9.05 35.17
C GLU A 57 8.07 -8.07 35.60
N SER A 58 7.83 -6.80 35.35
CA SER A 58 8.74 -5.72 35.72
C SER A 58 7.98 -4.74 36.62
N ASP A 59 8.63 -4.32 37.71
CA ASP A 59 8.10 -3.26 38.58
C ASP A 59 8.08 -1.87 37.91
N VAL A 60 8.55 -1.78 36.66
CA VAL A 60 8.58 -0.54 35.90
C VAL A 60 7.43 -0.54 34.89
N PRO A 61 6.53 0.46 34.93
CA PRO A 61 5.45 0.57 33.95
C PRO A 61 6.02 0.80 32.55
N VAL A 62 5.51 0.01 31.58
CA VAL A 62 5.90 0.09 30.15
C VAL A 62 4.69 0.43 29.32
N TRP A 63 4.80 1.45 28.50
CA TRP A 63 3.73 1.91 27.60
C TRP A 63 4.32 2.37 26.27
N ILE A 64 3.48 2.50 25.22
CA ILE A 64 3.89 3.06 23.93
C ILE A 64 3.97 4.59 24.07
N GLY A 65 5.17 5.13 23.99
CA GLY A 65 5.35 6.59 24.02
C GLY A 65 4.96 7.25 22.70
N ARG A 66 5.34 6.63 21.57
CA ARG A 66 5.12 7.17 20.23
C ARG A 66 5.20 6.08 19.17
N VAL A 67 4.38 6.19 18.10
CA VAL A 67 4.45 5.34 16.92
C VAL A 67 4.78 6.18 15.69
N LEU A 68 5.93 5.93 15.10
CA LEU A 68 6.35 6.54 13.83
C LEU A 68 6.23 5.52 12.72
N HIS A 69 5.45 5.83 11.71
CA HIS A 69 5.30 5.04 10.50
C HIS A 69 6.01 5.74 9.34
N LYS A 70 6.94 5.05 8.70
CA LYS A 70 7.64 5.56 7.51
C LYS A 70 7.43 4.59 6.36
N THR A 71 7.15 5.13 5.19
CA THR A 71 6.97 4.37 3.96
C THR A 71 7.86 4.93 2.87
N HIS A 72 8.38 4.04 2.05
CA HIS A 72 9.12 4.37 0.83
C HIS A 72 8.58 3.53 -0.31
N ILE A 73 8.35 4.14 -1.46
CA ILE A 73 8.03 3.45 -2.69
C ILE A 73 8.84 4.05 -3.84
N CYS A 74 9.36 3.18 -4.69
CA CYS A 74 10.01 3.55 -5.93
C CYS A 74 9.41 2.69 -7.06
N VAL A 75 8.93 3.36 -8.10
CA VAL A 75 8.36 2.74 -9.30
C VAL A 75 9.19 3.17 -10.49
N ASP A 76 9.80 2.22 -11.18
CA ASP A 76 10.61 2.47 -12.38
C ASP A 76 10.31 1.41 -13.47
N ALA A 77 10.97 1.52 -14.63
CA ALA A 77 10.80 0.59 -15.75
C ALA A 77 11.23 -0.86 -15.43
N ARG A 78 11.88 -1.11 -14.29
CA ARG A 78 12.30 -2.44 -13.84
C ARG A 78 11.34 -3.04 -12.82
N GLY A 79 10.35 -2.29 -12.38
CA GLY A 79 9.33 -2.73 -11.44
C GLY A 79 9.12 -1.77 -10.27
N THR A 80 8.36 -2.24 -9.28
CA THR A 80 8.03 -1.50 -8.08
C THR A 80 8.82 -2.03 -6.89
N LYS A 81 9.42 -1.12 -6.12
CA LYS A 81 10.05 -1.42 -4.83
C LYS A 81 9.28 -0.70 -3.75
N ALA A 82 8.62 -1.46 -2.89
CA ALA A 82 7.92 -0.95 -1.73
C ALA A 82 8.40 -1.70 -0.49
N GLY A 83 8.92 -0.98 0.49
CA GLY A 83 9.56 -1.60 1.65
C GLY A 83 10.89 -2.32 1.32
N ALA A 84 11.29 -3.29 2.13
CA ALA A 84 12.59 -3.95 2.07
C ALA A 84 12.68 -5.18 1.16
N ALA A 85 11.69 -5.49 0.32
CA ALA A 85 11.70 -6.68 -0.54
C ALA A 85 11.77 -6.29 -2.03
N THR A 86 12.79 -6.77 -2.73
CA THR A 86 12.87 -6.68 -4.18
C THR A 86 12.28 -7.97 -4.76
N VAL A 87 11.10 -7.90 -5.34
CA VAL A 87 10.55 -8.97 -6.17
C VAL A 87 10.85 -8.60 -7.61
N VAL A 88 11.75 -9.35 -8.24
CA VAL A 88 11.96 -9.28 -9.70
C VAL A 88 11.10 -10.38 -10.30
N GLU A 89 9.90 -10.04 -10.68
CA GLU A 89 9.05 -10.94 -11.45
C GLU A 89 9.36 -10.74 -12.94
N ILE A 90 9.98 -11.74 -13.54
CA ILE A 90 10.16 -11.77 -15.00
C ILE A 90 8.85 -12.32 -15.56
N MET A 91 7.96 -11.43 -15.95
CA MET A 91 6.78 -11.80 -16.72
C MET A 91 7.22 -12.18 -18.12
N THR A 92 7.09 -13.46 -18.45
CA THR A 92 7.09 -13.87 -19.84
C THR A 92 5.74 -13.47 -20.42
N GLU A 93 5.74 -12.61 -21.43
CA GLU A 93 4.55 -12.31 -22.22
C GLU A 93 3.95 -13.60 -22.77
N SER A 94 2.98 -14.14 -22.06
CA SER A 94 2.01 -15.04 -22.63
C SER A 94 0.93 -14.15 -23.23
N ALA A 95 1.13 -13.70 -24.48
CA ALA A 95 0.10 -12.97 -25.18
C ALA A 95 -1.14 -13.87 -25.28
N ALA A 96 -2.18 -13.53 -24.50
CA ALA A 96 -3.49 -14.05 -24.77
C ALA A 96 -3.86 -13.72 -26.23
N PRO A 97 -4.55 -14.61 -26.97
CA PRO A 97 -4.96 -14.31 -28.33
C PRO A 97 -5.84 -13.06 -28.30
N GLN A 98 -5.31 -11.95 -28.85
CA GLN A 98 -6.10 -10.74 -29.03
C GLN A 98 -7.12 -10.98 -30.11
N ASP A 99 -8.36 -10.64 -29.84
CA ASP A 99 -9.37 -10.49 -30.88
C ASP A 99 -8.92 -9.34 -31.79
N PRO A 100 -8.67 -9.56 -33.10
CA PRO A 100 -8.16 -8.54 -33.98
C PRO A 100 -9.09 -7.32 -34.18
N ASP A 101 -10.34 -7.43 -33.71
CA ASP A 101 -11.35 -6.38 -33.83
C ASP A 101 -11.57 -5.58 -32.51
N GLU A 102 -10.88 -5.92 -31.42
CA GLU A 102 -11.00 -5.22 -30.15
C GLU A 102 -9.89 -4.18 -30.00
N GLU A 103 -10.26 -2.87 -30.04
CA GLU A 103 -9.32 -1.79 -29.76
C GLU A 103 -8.98 -1.80 -28.26
N PRO A 104 -7.70 -1.93 -27.90
CA PRO A 104 -7.29 -1.95 -26.49
C PRO A 104 -7.61 -0.63 -25.82
N LYS A 105 -8.05 -0.68 -24.57
CA LYS A 105 -8.25 0.52 -23.75
C LYS A 105 -6.91 1.18 -23.45
N GLU A 106 -6.88 2.50 -23.49
CA GLU A 106 -5.69 3.29 -23.15
C GLU A 106 -5.89 4.02 -21.81
N VAL A 107 -4.93 3.84 -20.89
CA VAL A 107 -4.93 4.50 -19.59
C VAL A 107 -3.61 5.23 -19.39
N TYR A 108 -3.66 6.55 -19.43
CA TYR A 108 -2.51 7.43 -19.21
C TYR A 108 -2.60 8.06 -17.83
N LEU A 109 -1.64 7.71 -16.93
CA LEU A 109 -1.54 8.29 -15.59
C LEU A 109 -0.72 9.58 -15.63
N ASP A 110 -1.23 10.57 -16.38
CA ASP A 110 -0.64 11.88 -16.65
C ASP A 110 -1.16 13.01 -15.74
N ARG A 111 -1.94 12.66 -14.71
CA ARG A 111 -2.57 13.53 -13.73
C ARG A 111 -2.51 12.88 -12.34
N PRO A 112 -2.82 13.61 -11.24
CA PRO A 112 -2.85 13.03 -9.90
C PRO A 112 -3.67 11.73 -9.85
N PHE A 113 -3.09 10.69 -9.25
CA PHE A 113 -3.72 9.38 -9.12
C PHE A 113 -3.48 8.74 -7.75
N VAL A 114 -4.33 7.79 -7.42
CA VAL A 114 -4.17 6.91 -6.25
C VAL A 114 -3.62 5.57 -6.73
N TYR A 115 -2.71 5.00 -5.97
CA TYR A 115 -2.19 3.65 -6.23
C TYR A 115 -2.32 2.79 -4.98
N ALA A 116 -2.38 1.49 -5.16
CA ALA A 116 -2.31 0.51 -4.09
C ALA A 116 -1.52 -0.72 -4.55
N ILE A 117 -0.80 -1.34 -3.61
CA ILE A 117 -0.32 -2.72 -3.74
C ILE A 117 -1.31 -3.57 -2.97
N VAL A 118 -1.91 -4.52 -3.66
CA VAL A 118 -2.97 -5.37 -3.14
C VAL A 118 -2.46 -6.80 -3.10
N GLU A 119 -2.72 -7.50 -2.02
CA GLU A 119 -2.47 -8.93 -1.92
C GLU A 119 -3.61 -9.66 -2.66
N ASP A 120 -3.23 -10.56 -3.57
CA ASP A 120 -4.11 -11.10 -4.60
C ASP A 120 -5.17 -12.07 -4.05
N ASP A 121 -4.80 -12.89 -3.07
CA ASP A 121 -5.71 -13.90 -2.51
C ASP A 121 -6.83 -13.29 -1.65
N THR A 122 -6.53 -12.19 -0.95
CA THR A 122 -7.46 -11.58 0.03
C THR A 122 -8.01 -10.23 -0.41
N ASN A 123 -7.49 -9.67 -1.50
CA ASN A 123 -7.75 -8.28 -1.92
C ASN A 123 -7.41 -7.25 -0.83
N LEU A 124 -6.46 -7.57 0.05
CA LEU A 124 -6.02 -6.67 1.10
C LEU A 124 -5.01 -5.64 0.56
N PRO A 125 -5.30 -4.34 0.63
CA PRO A 125 -4.31 -3.33 0.29
C PRO A 125 -3.21 -3.30 1.37
N VAL A 126 -2.01 -3.74 1.02
CA VAL A 126 -0.82 -3.74 1.90
C VAL A 126 -0.03 -2.45 1.80
N PHE A 127 -0.23 -1.70 0.72
CA PHE A 127 0.34 -0.38 0.51
C PHE A 127 -0.65 0.48 -0.26
N ILE A 128 -0.82 1.75 0.14
CA ILE A 128 -1.69 2.70 -0.54
C ILE A 128 -1.06 4.10 -0.49
N GLY A 129 -1.16 4.83 -1.58
CA GLY A 129 -0.65 6.19 -1.65
C GLY A 129 -1.28 7.02 -2.76
N THR A 130 -0.87 8.28 -2.82
CA THR A 130 -1.25 9.24 -3.85
C THR A 130 -0.02 9.81 -4.52
N VAL A 131 -0.09 10.02 -5.83
CA VAL A 131 0.87 10.82 -6.60
C VAL A 131 0.15 12.10 -7.01
N GLU A 132 0.54 13.23 -6.42
CA GLU A 132 -0.11 14.53 -6.65
C GLU A 132 0.63 15.36 -7.70
N ASP A 133 1.96 15.19 -7.79
CA ASP A 133 2.80 15.85 -8.78
C ASP A 133 3.59 14.80 -9.58
N ILE A 134 3.40 14.79 -10.88
CA ILE A 134 4.02 13.81 -11.78
C ILE A 134 5.35 14.35 -12.35
N GLY A 135 5.79 15.51 -11.92
CA GLY A 135 7.04 16.16 -12.37
C GLY A 135 7.06 16.33 -13.89
N LYS A 136 6.71 17.52 -14.36
CA LYS A 136 6.87 17.91 -15.77
C LYS A 136 8.29 18.33 -16.05
#